data_7c07d7ed3677e6beb183809980767959
#
_entry.id   7c07d7ed3677e6beb183809980767959
#
_cell.length_a   1.000
_cell.length_b   1.000
_cell.length_c   1.000
_cell.angle_alpha   90.00
_cell.angle_beta   90.00
_cell.angle_gamma   90.00
#
_symmetry.space_group_name_H-M   'P 1'
#
loop_
_entity.id
_entity.type
_entity.pdbx_description
1 polymer ?
#
loop_
_entity_poly.entity_id
_entity_poly.type
_entity_poly.pdbx_seq_one_letter_code
_entity_poly.pdbx_strand_id
1 'polypeptide(L)'
;MMGGEKEERMTKKVTLAAATAGHAEGGTALNAFDNALLAAGIGNINLIKISSILPPDVPVVELPKIKPGALIPTAYAAMTSEVPGETVSAAVGYAVPDDPAKNGVIMEFHGHATRAEAEAQIERMLEEAFRVRGEPIREMRVVAVEHIVERIGCALAAVTLLAEEDLL
;
A
#
# COMPACT_ATOMS: atom_id res chain seq x y z
N MET A 1 -15.32 -25.61 39.72
CA MET A 1 -14.15 -25.04 39.10
C MET A 1 -14.49 -24.71 37.66
N MET A 2 -14.82 -23.49 37.42
CA MET A 2 -15.07 -23.00 36.06
C MET A 2 -13.76 -22.42 35.57
N GLY A 3 -13.05 -23.17 34.71
CA GLY A 3 -11.89 -22.68 34.02
C GLY A 3 -12.31 -21.52 33.11
N GLY A 4 -11.86 -20.33 33.41
CA GLY A 4 -12.00 -19.21 32.52
C GLY A 4 -11.24 -19.53 31.23
N GLU A 5 -11.96 -19.87 30.19
CA GLU A 5 -11.46 -19.72 28.84
C GLU A 5 -11.19 -18.23 28.69
N LYS A 6 -9.90 -17.86 28.80
CA LYS A 6 -9.44 -16.60 28.26
C LYS A 6 -9.83 -16.67 26.77
N GLU A 7 -10.86 -15.92 26.39
CA GLU A 7 -10.96 -15.48 25.00
C GLU A 7 -9.60 -14.90 24.64
N GLU A 8 -8.76 -15.70 24.01
CA GLU A 8 -7.66 -15.20 23.23
C GLU A 8 -8.34 -14.34 22.17
N ARG A 9 -8.39 -13.05 22.45
CA ARG A 9 -8.71 -12.03 21.47
C ARG A 9 -7.70 -12.26 20.38
N MET A 10 -8.09 -12.99 19.33
CA MET A 10 -7.25 -13.24 18.17
C MET A 10 -6.95 -11.90 17.51
N THR A 11 -5.89 -11.26 18.01
CA THR A 11 -5.29 -10.14 17.31
C THR A 11 -4.73 -10.71 16.01
N LYS A 12 -5.26 -10.23 14.88
CA LYS A 12 -4.84 -10.59 13.54
C LYS A 12 -3.33 -10.42 13.43
N LYS A 13 -2.61 -11.53 13.25
CA LYS A 13 -1.15 -11.52 13.13
C LYS A 13 -0.75 -11.29 11.69
N VAL A 14 -0.12 -10.15 11.42
CA VAL A 14 0.48 -9.87 10.12
C VAL A 14 1.71 -10.77 9.92
N THR A 15 1.70 -11.56 8.85
CA THR A 15 2.78 -12.47 8.49
C THR A 15 3.48 -12.13 7.19
N LEU A 16 2.84 -11.38 6.31
CA LEU A 16 3.42 -10.86 5.08
C LEU A 16 2.84 -9.51 4.70
N ALA A 17 3.55 -8.85 3.79
CA ALA A 17 3.06 -7.65 3.13
C ALA A 17 3.22 -7.80 1.61
N ALA A 18 2.45 -7.02 0.87
CA ALA A 18 2.56 -6.97 -0.58
C ALA A 18 2.36 -5.55 -1.09
N ALA A 19 3.21 -5.12 -2.00
CA ALA A 19 3.09 -3.85 -2.68
C ALA A 19 2.46 -4.04 -4.05
N THR A 20 1.56 -3.15 -4.43
CA THR A 20 0.87 -3.19 -5.71
C THR A 20 0.51 -1.79 -6.18
N ALA A 21 0.25 -1.65 -7.48
CA ALA A 21 -0.24 -0.42 -8.06
C ALA A 21 -1.18 -0.74 -9.22
N GLY A 22 -2.07 0.19 -9.52
CA GLY A 22 -3.00 0.07 -10.63
C GLY A 22 -3.54 1.42 -11.05
N HIS A 23 -4.03 1.50 -12.27
CA HIS A 23 -4.67 2.69 -12.79
C HIS A 23 -5.81 2.31 -13.74
N ALA A 24 -6.81 3.16 -13.83
CA ALA A 24 -7.97 2.90 -14.67
C ALA A 24 -8.80 4.17 -14.90
N GLU A 25 -9.66 4.08 -15.91
CA GLU A 25 -10.76 5.01 -16.14
C GLU A 25 -12.05 4.46 -15.51
N GLY A 26 -13.00 5.33 -15.25
CA GLY A 26 -14.34 4.94 -14.80
C GLY A 26 -15.39 5.98 -15.17
N GLY A 27 -16.65 5.63 -15.04
CA GLY A 27 -17.77 6.52 -15.36
C GLY A 27 -18.04 7.59 -14.30
N THR A 28 -17.49 7.41 -13.10
CA THR A 28 -17.48 8.37 -11.99
C THR A 28 -16.11 8.32 -11.31
N ALA A 29 -15.80 9.29 -10.47
CA ALA A 29 -14.57 9.26 -9.69
C ALA A 29 -14.44 8.01 -8.83
N LEU A 30 -15.53 7.59 -8.17
CA LEU A 30 -15.53 6.39 -7.34
C LEU A 30 -15.38 5.11 -8.18
N ASN A 31 -15.99 5.04 -9.36
CA ASN A 31 -15.80 3.89 -10.26
C ASN A 31 -14.37 3.84 -10.82
N ALA A 32 -13.74 4.98 -11.12
CA ALA A 32 -12.35 5.02 -11.55
C ALA A 32 -11.42 4.50 -10.44
N PHE A 33 -11.67 4.87 -9.20
CA PHE A 33 -10.97 4.35 -8.03
C PHE A 33 -11.17 2.84 -7.86
N ASP A 34 -12.41 2.36 -7.93
CA ASP A 34 -12.73 0.93 -7.84
C ASP A 34 -12.06 0.12 -8.96
N ASN A 35 -12.08 0.64 -10.18
CA ASN A 35 -11.42 0.01 -11.31
C ASN A 35 -9.88 0.01 -11.17
N ALA A 36 -9.30 1.05 -10.58
CA ALA A 36 -7.87 1.07 -10.26
C ALA A 36 -7.50 0.05 -9.19
N LEU A 37 -8.35 -0.14 -8.16
CA LEU A 37 -8.20 -1.21 -7.18
C LEU A 37 -8.24 -2.60 -7.83
N LEU A 38 -9.16 -2.83 -8.76
CA LEU A 38 -9.23 -4.09 -9.52
C LEU A 38 -7.97 -4.30 -10.35
N ALA A 39 -7.49 -3.27 -11.03
CA ALA A 39 -6.24 -3.34 -11.79
C ALA A 39 -5.02 -3.63 -10.90
N ALA A 40 -5.04 -3.17 -9.65
CA ALA A 40 -4.01 -3.45 -8.67
C ALA A 40 -4.14 -4.83 -7.99
N GLY A 41 -5.22 -5.56 -8.25
CA GLY A 41 -5.47 -6.89 -7.66
C GLY A 41 -6.07 -6.86 -6.25
N ILE A 42 -6.56 -5.72 -5.80
CA ILE A 42 -7.12 -5.50 -4.45
C ILE A 42 -8.54 -4.92 -4.47
N GLY A 43 -9.26 -5.07 -5.58
CA GLY A 43 -10.59 -4.50 -5.76
C GLY A 43 -11.74 -5.24 -5.07
N ASN A 44 -11.51 -6.45 -4.60
CA ASN A 44 -12.56 -7.26 -3.96
C ASN A 44 -12.38 -7.40 -2.45
N ILE A 45 -11.55 -6.57 -1.85
CA ILE A 45 -11.30 -6.52 -0.42
C ILE A 45 -11.62 -5.13 0.15
N ASN A 46 -11.68 -5.02 1.46
CA ASN A 46 -11.85 -3.75 2.15
C ASN A 46 -10.51 -3.24 2.67
N LEU A 47 -10.11 -2.05 2.27
CA LEU A 47 -8.90 -1.43 2.75
C LEU A 47 -9.18 -0.65 4.03
N ILE A 48 -8.39 -0.92 5.07
CA ILE A 48 -8.37 -0.13 6.30
C ILE A 48 -7.07 0.66 6.29
N LYS A 49 -7.17 1.98 6.18
CA LYS A 49 -5.98 2.84 6.08
C LYS A 49 -5.18 2.84 7.39
N ILE A 50 -3.88 2.59 7.27
CA ILE A 50 -2.92 2.61 8.36
C ILE A 50 -1.92 3.76 8.22
N SER A 51 -1.19 4.05 9.30
CA SER A 51 -0.24 5.16 9.34
C SER A 51 1.15 4.85 8.77
N SER A 52 1.35 3.67 8.16
CA SER A 52 2.53 3.38 7.33
C SER A 52 3.77 2.83 8.08
N ILE A 53 3.55 1.96 9.04
CA ILE A 53 4.65 1.18 9.66
C ILE A 53 4.58 -0.27 9.18
N LEU A 54 5.72 -0.76 8.66
CA LEU A 54 5.90 -2.16 8.34
C LEU A 54 6.36 -2.91 9.60
N PRO A 55 5.59 -3.89 10.10
CA PRO A 55 6.00 -4.63 11.30
C PRO A 55 7.37 -5.30 11.14
N PRO A 56 8.11 -5.50 12.24
CA PRO A 56 9.40 -6.17 12.19
C PRO A 56 9.29 -7.58 11.59
N ASP A 57 10.29 -7.97 10.81
CA ASP A 57 10.43 -9.32 10.26
C ASP A 57 9.24 -9.80 9.41
N VAL A 58 8.55 -8.88 8.76
CA VAL A 58 7.48 -9.18 7.82
C VAL A 58 8.03 -9.08 6.39
N PRO A 59 8.09 -10.20 5.65
CA PRO A 59 8.55 -10.17 4.27
C PRO A 59 7.53 -9.48 3.37
N VAL A 60 8.02 -8.73 2.38
CA VAL A 60 7.19 -8.18 1.31
C VAL A 60 7.28 -9.13 0.12
N VAL A 61 6.16 -9.68 -0.27
CA VAL A 61 6.05 -10.71 -1.30
C VAL A 61 5.19 -10.23 -2.46
N GLU A 62 5.17 -10.96 -3.55
CA GLU A 62 4.22 -10.76 -4.63
C GLU A 62 2.78 -10.91 -4.11
N LEU A 63 1.87 -10.07 -4.57
CA LEU A 63 0.49 -10.04 -4.07
C LEU A 63 -0.18 -11.41 -4.23
N PRO A 64 -0.53 -12.07 -3.13
CA PRO A 64 -1.26 -13.33 -3.18
C PRO A 64 -2.75 -13.11 -3.44
N LYS A 65 -3.48 -14.19 -3.66
CA LYS A 65 -4.93 -14.14 -3.71
C LYS A 65 -5.48 -13.98 -2.30
N ILE A 66 -6.33 -12.97 -2.13
CA ILE A 66 -6.93 -12.60 -0.84
C ILE A 66 -8.42 -12.94 -0.88
N LYS A 67 -8.95 -13.40 0.23
CA LYS A 67 -10.38 -13.73 0.37
C LYS A 67 -11.25 -12.51 0.08
N PRO A 68 -12.27 -12.62 -0.78
CA PRO A 68 -13.19 -11.51 -1.03
C PRO A 68 -13.82 -10.99 0.27
N GLY A 69 -13.92 -9.67 0.38
CA GLY A 69 -14.51 -9.01 1.55
C GLY A 69 -13.61 -8.92 2.77
N ALA A 70 -12.38 -9.46 2.73
CA ALA A 70 -11.45 -9.37 3.83
C ALA A 70 -11.15 -7.92 4.21
N LEU A 71 -10.97 -7.67 5.51
CA LEU A 71 -10.59 -6.36 6.06
C LEU A 71 -9.07 -6.30 6.15
N ILE A 72 -8.44 -5.55 5.26
CA ILE A 72 -6.98 -5.55 5.10
C ILE A 72 -6.39 -4.19 5.48
N PRO A 73 -5.57 -4.14 6.55
CA PRO A 73 -4.78 -2.95 6.85
C PRO A 73 -3.87 -2.61 5.68
N THR A 74 -3.95 -1.38 5.18
CA THR A 74 -3.28 -1.00 3.94
C THR A 74 -2.78 0.44 4.01
N ALA A 75 -1.51 0.65 3.69
CA ALA A 75 -0.98 1.96 3.39
C ALA A 75 -1.18 2.21 1.89
N TYR A 76 -1.94 3.23 1.51
CA TYR A 76 -2.22 3.50 0.11
C TYR A 76 -2.38 4.99 -0.18
N ALA A 77 -2.10 5.35 -1.41
CA ALA A 77 -2.38 6.65 -1.98
C ALA A 77 -3.12 6.49 -3.31
N ALA A 78 -4.03 7.40 -3.59
CA ALA A 78 -4.76 7.43 -4.83
C ALA A 78 -4.94 8.88 -5.29
N MET A 79 -4.84 9.10 -6.61
CA MET A 79 -5.13 10.37 -7.24
C MET A 79 -6.14 10.18 -8.34
N THR A 80 -7.25 10.87 -8.26
CA THR A 80 -8.32 10.85 -9.26
C THR A 80 -8.48 12.23 -9.87
N SER A 81 -8.67 12.28 -11.18
CA SER A 81 -8.95 13.52 -11.91
C SER A 81 -10.07 13.31 -12.92
N GLU A 82 -10.88 14.34 -13.10
CA GLU A 82 -11.94 14.42 -14.10
C GLU A 82 -11.57 15.36 -15.26
N VAL A 83 -10.30 15.75 -15.37
CA VAL A 83 -9.79 16.65 -16.39
C VAL A 83 -9.02 15.86 -17.45
N PRO A 84 -9.58 15.75 -18.69
CA PRO A 84 -8.89 15.07 -19.78
C PRO A 84 -7.49 15.64 -20.04
N GLY A 85 -6.52 14.74 -20.24
CA GLY A 85 -5.14 15.10 -20.54
C GLY A 85 -4.26 15.32 -19.30
N GLU A 86 -4.82 15.40 -18.09
CA GLU A 86 -4.01 15.47 -16.88
C GLU A 86 -3.26 14.15 -16.63
N THR A 87 -2.03 14.28 -16.16
CA THR A 87 -1.26 13.15 -15.63
C THR A 87 -1.49 13.07 -14.12
N VAL A 88 -1.96 11.93 -13.66
CA VAL A 88 -2.06 11.61 -12.23
C VAL A 88 -1.14 10.43 -11.91
N SER A 89 -0.57 10.42 -10.72
CA SER A 89 0.31 9.37 -10.26
C SER A 89 0.05 9.01 -8.82
N ALA A 90 0.41 7.78 -8.47
CA ALA A 90 0.46 7.30 -7.11
C ALA A 90 1.68 6.40 -6.95
N ALA A 91 2.27 6.45 -5.78
CA ALA A 91 3.43 5.64 -5.44
C ALA A 91 3.37 5.20 -3.98
N VAL A 92 3.90 4.04 -3.71
CA VAL A 92 4.24 3.56 -2.38
C VAL A 92 5.67 3.07 -2.39
N GLY A 93 6.33 3.17 -1.26
CA GLY A 93 7.62 2.55 -1.08
C GLY A 93 7.76 2.08 0.35
N TYR A 94 8.68 1.16 0.55
CA TYR A 94 9.04 0.71 1.88
C TYR A 94 10.54 0.59 2.00
N ALA A 95 11.03 0.76 3.21
CA ALA A 95 12.40 0.49 3.57
C ALA A 95 12.46 -0.28 4.88
N VAL A 96 13.45 -1.16 4.98
CA VAL A 96 13.67 -1.99 6.17
C VAL A 96 15.07 -1.74 6.71
N PRO A 97 15.22 -1.74 8.07
CA PRO A 97 16.53 -1.57 8.69
C PRO A 97 17.34 -2.88 8.71
N ASP A 98 18.60 -2.80 9.08
CA ASP A 98 19.46 -3.96 9.25
C ASP A 98 19.00 -4.87 10.40
N ASP A 99 18.51 -4.28 11.49
CA ASP A 99 18.06 -5.01 12.66
C ASP A 99 16.67 -5.60 12.43
N PRO A 100 16.52 -6.94 12.39
CA PRO A 100 15.23 -7.58 12.14
C PRO A 100 14.22 -7.40 13.29
N ALA A 101 14.66 -6.93 14.47
CA ALA A 101 13.77 -6.63 15.58
C ALA A 101 13.09 -5.26 15.45
N LYS A 102 13.55 -4.43 14.52
CA LYS A 102 13.02 -3.09 14.28
C LYS A 102 12.04 -3.06 13.11
N ASN A 103 11.09 -2.14 13.20
CA ASN A 103 10.09 -1.94 12.14
C ASN A 103 10.69 -1.29 10.90
N GLY A 104 10.09 -1.59 9.77
CA GLY A 104 10.26 -0.83 8.55
C GLY A 104 9.30 0.36 8.49
N VAL A 105 9.47 1.18 7.46
CA VAL A 105 8.62 2.34 7.19
C VAL A 105 8.08 2.23 5.77
N ILE A 106 6.82 2.61 5.60
CA ILE A 106 6.15 2.73 4.32
C ILE A 106 5.89 4.23 4.09
N MET A 107 6.06 4.69 2.87
CA MET A 107 5.67 6.03 2.45
C MET A 107 4.76 5.95 1.24
N GLU A 108 3.83 6.88 1.13
CA GLU A 108 2.91 6.98 0.01
C GLU A 108 2.89 8.40 -0.56
N PHE A 109 2.62 8.50 -1.85
CA PHE A 109 2.53 9.76 -2.58
C PHE A 109 1.43 9.67 -3.64
N HIS A 110 0.73 10.77 -3.83
CA HIS A 110 -0.17 10.96 -4.97
C HIS A 110 -0.09 12.41 -5.47
N GLY A 111 -0.33 12.60 -6.73
CA GLY A 111 -0.32 13.95 -7.29
C GLY A 111 -0.38 13.99 -8.82
N HIS A 112 -0.34 15.23 -9.33
CA HIS A 112 -0.17 15.52 -10.75
C HIS A 112 1.31 15.48 -11.09
N ALA A 113 1.87 14.29 -11.13
CA ALA A 113 3.29 14.05 -11.33
C ALA A 113 3.49 12.89 -12.29
N THR A 114 4.67 12.78 -12.89
CA THR A 114 5.06 11.59 -13.62
C THR A 114 5.39 10.45 -12.65
N ARG A 115 5.41 9.24 -13.17
CA ARG A 115 5.86 8.07 -12.41
C ARG A 115 7.27 8.28 -11.82
N ALA A 116 8.20 8.79 -12.63
CA ALA A 116 9.57 9.02 -12.17
C ALA A 116 9.66 10.06 -11.05
N GLU A 117 8.88 11.13 -11.12
CA GLU A 117 8.80 12.15 -10.06
C GLU A 117 8.22 11.57 -8.77
N ALA A 118 7.19 10.74 -8.88
CA ALA A 118 6.58 10.05 -7.74
C ALA A 118 7.56 9.08 -7.07
N GLU A 119 8.29 8.28 -7.86
CA GLU A 119 9.33 7.37 -7.35
C GLU A 119 10.41 8.13 -6.59
N ALA A 120 10.94 9.21 -7.18
CA ALA A 120 11.98 10.03 -6.55
C ALA A 120 11.50 10.67 -5.23
N GLN A 121 10.23 11.07 -5.17
CA GLN A 121 9.65 11.63 -3.95
C GLN A 121 9.59 10.59 -2.83
N ILE A 122 9.18 9.37 -3.12
CA ILE A 122 9.12 8.28 -2.15
C ILE A 122 10.52 7.94 -1.62
N GLU A 123 11.52 7.86 -2.49
CA GLU A 123 12.91 7.61 -2.07
C GLU A 123 13.39 8.65 -1.06
N ARG A 124 13.18 9.93 -1.34
CA ARG A 124 13.55 11.02 -0.42
C ARG A 124 12.81 10.92 0.93
N MET A 125 11.52 10.57 0.90
CA MET A 125 10.71 10.43 2.11
C MET A 125 11.20 9.27 2.98
N LEU A 126 11.56 8.15 2.39
CA LEU A 126 12.10 6.98 3.10
C LEU A 126 13.49 7.27 3.67
N GLU A 127 14.36 7.91 2.91
CA GLU A 127 15.68 8.32 3.38
C GLU A 127 15.59 9.26 4.59
N GLU A 128 14.68 10.23 4.56
CA GLU A 128 14.45 11.13 5.69
C GLU A 128 13.91 10.38 6.91
N ALA A 129 12.94 9.48 6.71
CA ALA A 129 12.36 8.71 7.80
C ALA A 129 13.40 7.86 8.55
N PHE A 130 14.34 7.27 7.82
CA PHE A 130 15.41 6.45 8.39
C PHE A 130 16.49 7.31 9.02
N ARG A 131 16.84 8.44 8.42
CA ARG A 131 17.78 9.41 9.00
C ARG A 131 17.28 9.92 10.37
N VAL A 132 16.00 10.28 10.47
CA VAL A 132 15.40 10.75 11.71
C VAL A 132 15.40 9.67 12.79
N ARG A 133 15.21 8.40 12.39
CA ARG A 133 15.25 7.25 13.31
C ARG A 133 16.67 6.82 13.66
N GLY A 134 17.68 7.33 12.95
CA GLY A 134 19.06 6.92 13.15
C GLY A 134 19.35 5.49 12.72
N GLU A 135 18.62 4.97 11.74
CA GLU A 135 18.76 3.60 11.26
C GLU A 135 19.29 3.57 9.82
N PRO A 136 20.25 2.68 9.52
CA PRO A 136 20.66 2.44 8.14
C PRO A 136 19.59 1.63 7.39
N ILE A 137 19.40 1.94 6.12
CA ILE A 137 18.51 1.21 5.23
C ILE A 137 19.21 -0.02 4.69
N ARG A 138 18.66 -1.21 4.93
CA ARG A 138 19.12 -2.46 4.32
C ARG A 138 18.53 -2.67 2.93
N GLU A 139 17.23 -2.39 2.79
CA GLU A 139 16.49 -2.58 1.55
C GLU A 139 15.46 -1.47 1.40
N MET A 140 15.32 -0.98 0.18
CA MET A 140 14.29 0.00 -0.20
C MET A 140 13.69 -0.44 -1.54
N ARG A 141 12.36 -0.42 -1.63
CA ARG A 141 11.65 -0.63 -2.87
C ARG A 141 10.53 0.40 -3.04
N VAL A 142 10.30 0.77 -4.29
CA VAL A 142 9.26 1.73 -4.67
C VAL A 142 8.42 1.12 -5.79
N VAL A 143 7.11 1.26 -5.67
CA VAL A 143 6.15 0.88 -6.70
C VAL A 143 5.32 2.11 -7.04
N ALA A 144 5.29 2.49 -8.30
CA ALA A 144 4.59 3.68 -8.76
C ALA A 144 3.86 3.42 -10.08
N VAL A 145 2.84 4.20 -10.32
CA VAL A 145 2.04 4.18 -11.53
C VAL A 145 1.64 5.59 -11.92
N GLU A 146 1.57 5.87 -13.21
CA GLU A 146 0.97 7.07 -13.75
C GLU A 146 -0.17 6.74 -14.70
N HIS A 147 -1.10 7.67 -14.83
CA HIS A 147 -2.25 7.56 -15.71
C HIS A 147 -2.49 8.91 -16.39
N ILE A 148 -2.63 8.89 -17.69
CA ILE A 148 -3.09 10.07 -18.45
C ILE A 148 -4.60 9.97 -18.55
N VAL A 149 -5.29 10.93 -17.94
CA VAL A 149 -6.75 10.94 -17.86
C VAL A 149 -7.37 11.11 -19.23
N GLU A 150 -8.26 10.21 -19.60
CA GLU A 150 -9.07 10.32 -20.82
C GLU A 150 -10.36 11.09 -20.53
N ARG A 151 -11.09 10.72 -19.49
CA ARG A 151 -12.32 11.37 -19.01
C ARG A 151 -12.34 11.48 -17.50
N ILE A 152 -12.31 10.36 -16.80
CA ILE A 152 -12.21 10.25 -15.32
C ILE A 152 -11.25 9.13 -15.03
N GLY A 153 -10.09 9.44 -14.52
CA GLY A 153 -9.03 8.47 -14.30
C GLY A 153 -8.50 8.48 -12.87
N CYS A 154 -7.99 7.34 -12.43
CA CYS A 154 -7.39 7.14 -11.12
C CYS A 154 -6.07 6.37 -11.23
N ALA A 155 -5.08 6.81 -10.46
CA ALA A 155 -3.86 6.07 -10.19
C ALA A 155 -3.83 5.72 -8.69
N LEU A 156 -3.44 4.49 -8.36
CA LEU A 156 -3.41 3.98 -6.98
C LEU A 156 -2.18 3.14 -6.76
N ALA A 157 -1.57 3.28 -5.58
CA ALA A 157 -0.50 2.40 -5.11
C ALA A 157 -0.72 2.04 -3.63
N ALA A 158 -0.40 0.82 -3.26
CA ALA A 158 -0.72 0.28 -1.94
C ALA A 158 0.31 -0.72 -1.44
N VAL A 159 0.50 -0.76 -0.11
CA VAL A 159 1.15 -1.85 0.60
C VAL A 159 0.13 -2.46 1.56
N THR A 160 -0.24 -3.70 1.31
CA THR A 160 -1.18 -4.45 2.14
C THR A 160 -0.45 -5.24 3.22
N LEU A 161 -0.99 -5.25 4.44
CA LEU A 161 -0.50 -6.09 5.54
C LEU A 161 -1.44 -7.28 5.69
N LEU A 162 -0.91 -8.49 5.50
CA LEU A 162 -1.69 -9.71 5.38
C LEU A 162 -1.42 -10.69 6.53
N ALA A 163 -2.48 -11.33 6.99
CA ALA A 163 -2.43 -12.49 7.87
C ALA A 163 -2.76 -13.76 7.09
N GLU A 164 -2.38 -14.93 7.60
CA GLU A 164 -2.70 -16.20 6.95
C GLU A 164 -4.21 -16.40 6.70
N GLU A 165 -5.04 -15.97 7.64
CA GLU A 165 -6.50 -16.06 7.54
C GLU A 165 -7.10 -15.24 6.39
N ASP A 166 -6.35 -14.27 5.85
CA ASP A 166 -6.78 -13.43 4.72
C ASP A 166 -6.63 -14.11 3.36
N LEU A 167 -5.80 -15.15 3.29
CA LEU A 167 -5.39 -15.78 2.04
C LEU A 167 -6.39 -16.87 1.60
N LEU A 168 -6.56 -16.98 0.27
CA LEU A 168 -7.32 -18.08 -0.35
C LEU A 168 -6.54 -19.38 -0.33
#